data_dd16a16191d02792114f1e6ce6726332
#
_entry.id   dd16a16191d02792114f1e6ce6726332
#
_cell.length_a   1.000
_cell.length_b   1.000
_cell.length_c   1.000
_cell.angle_alpha   90.00
_cell.angle_beta   90.00
_cell.angle_gamma   90.00
#
_symmetry.space_group_name_H-M   'P 1'
#
loop_
_entity.id
_entity.type
_entity.pdbx_description
1 polymer ?
#
loop_
_entity_poly.entity_id
_entity_poly.type
_entity_poly.pdbx_seq_one_letter_code
_entity_poly.pdbx_strand_id
1 'polypeptide(L)'
;MDPKTQTIAISKETVNDMPVVEYPGGTSTITVVDTPELARMALRELTRARIVGFDTETRPSFTRGRIHKVALMQLSTDGHCFLFRLNKLGISEGLRNFLENPEIIKIGLSVHDDFSVMRRILPDLDPQGFIDLQEYVKYFHINDISLQKIYAIVFQQKISKNQRLTNWEAPSLTDQQQIYAAIDAWACLRLYRHLRSGEYHPDESPFIVDRSQLCPTSNNQLLGPQEAARHAEKMRLALEKQEQQRAEAAAKAAEEAKKKGDNDPKKSKSRSKNRSRSKTTRSASAKDAQSTGAPKSKSKSRSKSRAKHKKPKEETKS
;
A
#
# COMPACT_ATOMS: atom_id res chain seq x y z
N MET A 1 -14.53 3.43 -23.33
CA MET A 1 -14.15 4.23 -22.15
C MET A 1 -12.98 5.15 -22.48
N ASP A 2 -13.01 6.44 -22.06
CA ASP A 2 -11.86 7.35 -22.18
C ASP A 2 -11.00 7.28 -20.90
N PRO A 3 -9.79 6.73 -20.93
CA PRO A 3 -8.97 6.51 -19.73
C PRO A 3 -8.45 7.82 -19.09
N LYS A 4 -8.56 8.97 -19.79
CA LYS A 4 -8.16 10.28 -19.23
C LYS A 4 -9.22 10.83 -18.28
N THR A 5 -10.48 10.64 -18.60
CA THR A 5 -11.62 11.19 -17.86
C THR A 5 -12.39 10.16 -17.08
N GLN A 6 -12.32 8.89 -17.47
CA GLN A 6 -13.09 7.79 -16.88
C GLN A 6 -12.21 6.75 -16.20
N THR A 7 -12.80 6.02 -15.27
CA THR A 7 -12.18 4.88 -14.58
C THR A 7 -13.27 3.94 -14.09
N ILE A 8 -12.88 2.77 -13.59
CA ILE A 8 -13.79 1.80 -13.00
C ILE A 8 -13.63 1.87 -11.48
N ALA A 9 -14.70 2.18 -10.77
CA ALA A 9 -14.72 2.26 -9.32
C ALA A 9 -16.11 1.93 -8.76
N ILE A 10 -16.16 1.39 -7.55
CA ILE A 10 -17.42 0.98 -6.89
C ILE A 10 -17.49 1.56 -5.48
N SER A 11 -18.69 1.99 -5.08
CA SER A 11 -18.94 2.43 -3.72
C SER A 11 -19.03 1.24 -2.75
N LYS A 12 -18.77 1.49 -1.47
CA LYS A 12 -18.93 0.47 -0.44
C LYS A 12 -20.38 0.06 -0.26
N GLU A 13 -21.30 1.00 -0.45
CA GLU A 13 -22.74 0.75 -0.38
C GLU A 13 -23.17 -0.24 -1.45
N THR A 14 -22.77 -0.01 -2.70
CA THR A 14 -23.03 -0.94 -3.82
C THR A 14 -22.46 -2.33 -3.56
N VAL A 15 -21.24 -2.42 -3.03
CA VAL A 15 -20.64 -3.72 -2.67
C VAL A 15 -21.45 -4.43 -1.59
N ASN A 16 -21.99 -3.70 -0.60
CA ASN A 16 -22.77 -4.30 0.49
C ASN A 16 -24.08 -4.96 0.01
N ASP A 17 -24.61 -4.52 -1.11
CA ASP A 17 -25.86 -5.07 -1.68
C ASP A 17 -25.63 -6.32 -2.55
N MET A 18 -24.34 -6.66 -2.82
CA MET A 18 -23.99 -7.82 -3.65
C MET A 18 -24.10 -9.15 -2.88
N PRO A 19 -24.34 -10.25 -3.59
CA PRO A 19 -24.29 -11.59 -2.99
C PRO A 19 -22.87 -11.92 -2.49
N VAL A 20 -22.81 -12.65 -1.38
CA VAL A 20 -21.53 -13.11 -0.82
C VAL A 20 -20.99 -14.25 -1.65
N VAL A 21 -19.67 -14.21 -1.97
CA VAL A 21 -19.01 -15.33 -2.62
C VAL A 21 -18.88 -16.52 -1.67
N GLU A 22 -19.11 -17.71 -2.21
CA GLU A 22 -18.88 -18.98 -1.52
C GLU A 22 -17.55 -19.60 -1.98
N TYR A 23 -16.82 -20.18 -1.02
CA TYR A 23 -15.59 -20.89 -1.33
C TYR A 23 -15.89 -22.27 -1.92
N PRO A 24 -15.35 -22.62 -3.10
CA PRO A 24 -15.64 -23.89 -3.75
C PRO A 24 -15.20 -25.09 -2.91
N GLY A 25 -16.14 -26.02 -2.65
CA GLY A 25 -15.87 -27.24 -1.89
C GLY A 25 -15.77 -27.05 -0.37
N GLY A 26 -15.95 -25.84 0.13
CA GLY A 26 -15.91 -25.55 1.57
C GLY A 26 -14.59 -26.01 2.22
N THR A 27 -14.64 -26.48 3.47
CA THR A 27 -13.44 -26.92 4.20
C THR A 27 -12.81 -28.21 3.66
N SER A 28 -13.51 -29.00 2.84
CA SER A 28 -12.94 -30.23 2.27
C SER A 28 -11.79 -29.99 1.28
N THR A 29 -11.70 -28.79 0.72
CA THR A 29 -10.62 -28.36 -0.18
C THR A 29 -9.62 -27.42 0.52
N ILE A 30 -9.58 -27.45 1.84
CA ILE A 30 -8.65 -26.67 2.66
C ILE A 30 -7.81 -27.63 3.51
N THR A 31 -6.49 -27.43 3.51
CA THR A 31 -5.58 -28.13 4.41
C THR A 31 -4.93 -27.14 5.35
N VAL A 32 -5.18 -27.28 6.66
CA VAL A 32 -4.44 -26.55 7.70
C VAL A 32 -3.08 -27.22 7.87
N VAL A 33 -2.03 -26.49 7.51
CA VAL A 33 -0.63 -26.96 7.53
C VAL A 33 0.01 -26.52 8.83
N ASP A 34 0.07 -27.44 9.80
CA ASP A 34 0.63 -27.18 11.15
C ASP A 34 1.69 -28.20 11.57
N THR A 35 2.09 -29.09 10.66
CA THR A 35 3.22 -30.01 10.85
C THR A 35 4.21 -29.95 9.68
N PRO A 36 5.49 -30.30 9.88
CA PRO A 36 6.48 -30.34 8.81
C PRO A 36 6.13 -31.30 7.67
N GLU A 37 5.44 -32.42 7.97
CA GLU A 37 4.99 -33.43 6.99
C GLU A 37 3.97 -32.80 6.04
N LEU A 38 2.94 -32.15 6.58
CA LEU A 38 1.92 -31.45 5.78
C LEU A 38 2.54 -30.32 4.98
N ALA A 39 3.52 -29.59 5.53
CA ALA A 39 4.23 -28.55 4.80
C ALA A 39 4.97 -29.09 3.57
N ARG A 40 5.67 -30.23 3.71
CA ARG A 40 6.32 -30.89 2.56
C ARG A 40 5.33 -31.38 1.50
N MET A 41 4.18 -31.89 1.92
CA MET A 41 3.11 -32.31 0.98
C MET A 41 2.53 -31.12 0.21
N ALA A 42 2.15 -30.07 0.94
CA ALA A 42 1.61 -28.84 0.38
C ALA A 42 2.57 -28.17 -0.62
N LEU A 43 3.84 -28.03 -0.26
CA LEU A 43 4.85 -27.42 -1.12
C LEU A 43 5.07 -28.20 -2.42
N ARG A 44 4.98 -29.54 -2.41
CA ARG A 44 5.06 -30.34 -3.65
C ARG A 44 3.90 -30.05 -4.60
N GLU A 45 2.69 -29.89 -4.08
CA GLU A 45 1.51 -29.57 -4.89
C GLU A 45 1.59 -28.14 -5.42
N LEU A 46 1.89 -27.18 -4.55
CA LEU A 46 2.02 -25.77 -4.90
C LEU A 46 3.10 -25.52 -5.96
N THR A 47 4.24 -26.22 -5.88
CA THR A 47 5.32 -26.11 -6.88
C THR A 47 4.87 -26.62 -8.25
N ARG A 48 4.02 -27.66 -8.31
CA ARG A 48 3.48 -28.18 -9.58
C ARG A 48 2.48 -27.22 -10.22
N ALA A 49 1.74 -26.46 -9.42
CA ALA A 49 0.72 -25.55 -9.91
C ALA A 49 1.32 -24.34 -10.66
N ARG A 50 2.57 -23.97 -10.41
CA ARG A 50 3.33 -22.83 -10.99
C ARG A 50 2.72 -21.46 -10.83
N ILE A 51 1.42 -21.35 -10.64
CA ILE A 51 0.71 -20.10 -10.34
C ILE A 51 -0.21 -20.36 -9.16
N VAL A 52 -0.06 -19.59 -8.09
CA VAL A 52 -0.83 -19.73 -6.84
C VAL A 52 -1.33 -18.38 -6.34
N GLY A 53 -2.45 -18.39 -5.65
CA GLY A 53 -2.90 -17.25 -4.87
C GLY A 53 -2.18 -17.19 -3.54
N PHE A 54 -1.98 -15.98 -3.03
CA PHE A 54 -1.22 -15.70 -1.81
C PHE A 54 -1.93 -14.63 -0.98
N ASP A 55 -1.96 -14.84 0.34
CA ASP A 55 -2.32 -13.82 1.33
C ASP A 55 -1.70 -14.15 2.69
N THR A 56 -1.72 -13.21 3.64
CA THR A 56 -1.29 -13.46 5.03
C THR A 56 -2.24 -12.87 6.05
N GLU A 57 -2.30 -13.51 7.24
CA GLU A 57 -3.07 -13.02 8.36
C GLU A 57 -2.21 -12.81 9.61
N THR A 58 -2.44 -11.67 10.24
CA THR A 58 -1.78 -11.30 11.49
C THR A 58 -2.83 -11.09 12.56
N ARG A 59 -2.59 -11.57 13.77
CA ARG A 59 -3.47 -11.29 14.90
C ARG A 59 -3.65 -9.78 15.07
N PRO A 60 -4.87 -9.25 15.14
CA PRO A 60 -5.10 -7.83 15.34
C PRO A 60 -4.57 -7.37 16.70
N SER A 61 -3.99 -6.16 16.72
CA SER A 61 -3.57 -5.50 17.96
C SER A 61 -4.43 -4.28 18.21
N PHE A 62 -5.04 -4.23 19.39
CA PHE A 62 -5.82 -3.09 19.87
C PHE A 62 -4.99 -2.16 20.78
N THR A 63 -3.72 -2.53 21.03
CA THR A 63 -2.79 -1.75 21.85
C THR A 63 -1.82 -1.00 20.95
N ARG A 64 -1.72 0.31 21.13
CA ARG A 64 -0.80 1.16 20.34
C ARG A 64 0.66 0.68 20.50
N GLY A 65 1.36 0.53 19.38
CA GLY A 65 2.77 0.11 19.34
C GLY A 65 2.99 -1.39 19.47
N ARG A 66 1.96 -2.20 19.75
CA ARG A 66 2.09 -3.66 19.75
C ARG A 66 1.84 -4.20 18.34
N ILE A 67 2.83 -4.86 17.77
CA ILE A 67 2.76 -5.48 16.45
C ILE A 67 2.96 -6.98 16.62
N HIS A 68 2.02 -7.76 16.08
CA HIS A 68 2.13 -9.22 16.04
C HIS A 68 2.91 -9.66 14.80
N LYS A 69 3.51 -10.86 14.85
CA LYS A 69 4.09 -11.52 13.68
C LYS A 69 2.97 -12.10 12.84
N VAL A 70 3.26 -12.39 11.57
CA VAL A 70 2.34 -13.16 10.72
C VAL A 70 2.04 -14.49 11.37
N ALA A 71 0.75 -14.80 11.53
CA ALA A 71 0.30 -16.04 12.17
C ALA A 71 -0.06 -17.11 11.15
N LEU A 72 -0.57 -16.69 10.00
CA LEU A 72 -1.07 -17.56 8.94
C LEU A 72 -0.60 -17.07 7.58
N MET A 73 -0.26 -17.99 6.67
CA MET A 73 -0.03 -17.73 5.25
C MET A 73 -0.93 -18.66 4.46
N GLN A 74 -1.65 -18.08 3.51
CA GLN A 74 -2.55 -18.78 2.61
C GLN A 74 -1.89 -18.94 1.24
N LEU A 75 -1.90 -20.16 0.71
CA LEU A 75 -1.44 -20.48 -0.64
C LEU A 75 -2.50 -21.32 -1.33
N SER A 76 -3.12 -20.79 -2.40
CA SER A 76 -4.22 -21.42 -3.08
C SER A 76 -3.85 -21.83 -4.52
N THR A 77 -4.14 -23.06 -4.88
CA THR A 77 -4.28 -23.50 -6.27
C THR A 77 -5.72 -23.30 -6.75
N ASP A 78 -6.05 -23.72 -7.96
CA ASP A 78 -7.43 -23.62 -8.45
C ASP A 78 -8.42 -24.50 -7.67
N GLY A 79 -7.96 -25.61 -7.12
CA GLY A 79 -8.83 -26.60 -6.46
C GLY A 79 -8.56 -26.83 -4.98
N HIS A 80 -7.50 -26.25 -4.42
CA HIS A 80 -7.12 -26.51 -3.02
C HIS A 80 -6.40 -25.32 -2.41
N CYS A 81 -6.67 -25.06 -1.12
CA CYS A 81 -5.98 -24.03 -0.35
C CYS A 81 -5.20 -24.61 0.84
N PHE A 82 -3.98 -24.16 1.02
CA PHE A 82 -3.09 -24.54 2.10
C PHE A 82 -2.90 -23.39 3.07
N LEU A 83 -3.28 -23.59 4.33
CA LEU A 83 -3.22 -22.61 5.40
C LEU A 83 -2.01 -22.89 6.30
N PHE A 84 -0.86 -22.32 6.00
CA PHE A 84 0.38 -22.50 6.77
C PHE A 84 0.33 -21.76 8.10
N ARG A 85 0.32 -22.48 9.21
CA ARG A 85 0.32 -21.92 10.57
C ARG A 85 1.74 -21.43 10.94
N LEU A 86 2.12 -20.22 10.46
CA LEU A 86 3.46 -19.68 10.70
C LEU A 86 3.76 -19.44 12.19
N ASN A 87 2.74 -19.20 12.99
CA ASN A 87 2.89 -19.11 14.43
C ASN A 87 3.31 -20.43 15.12
N LYS A 88 3.14 -21.58 14.42
CA LYS A 88 3.56 -22.90 14.89
C LYS A 88 4.83 -23.38 14.19
N LEU A 89 4.93 -23.20 12.88
CA LEU A 89 5.98 -23.76 12.03
C LEU A 89 7.13 -22.79 11.73
N GLY A 90 6.88 -21.48 11.84
CA GLY A 90 7.78 -20.48 11.25
C GLY A 90 7.84 -20.57 9.72
N ILE A 91 8.87 -19.99 9.15
CA ILE A 91 9.19 -20.11 7.72
C ILE A 91 10.32 -21.14 7.60
N SER A 92 9.97 -22.38 7.23
CA SER A 92 10.95 -23.44 6.99
C SER A 92 11.78 -23.17 5.74
N GLU A 93 12.92 -23.81 5.59
CA GLU A 93 13.77 -23.71 4.40
C GLU A 93 13.01 -24.05 3.11
N GLY A 94 12.18 -25.09 3.12
CA GLY A 94 11.35 -25.45 1.96
C GLY A 94 10.34 -24.36 1.61
N LEU A 95 9.71 -23.71 2.61
CA LEU A 95 8.79 -22.61 2.38
C LEU A 95 9.55 -21.34 1.90
N ARG A 96 10.73 -21.07 2.47
CA ARG A 96 11.61 -20.01 2.00
C ARG A 96 11.96 -20.21 0.52
N ASN A 97 12.46 -21.37 0.14
CA ASN A 97 12.81 -21.70 -1.23
C ASN A 97 11.61 -21.55 -2.19
N PHE A 98 10.40 -21.88 -1.74
CA PHE A 98 9.17 -21.65 -2.51
C PHE A 98 8.87 -20.15 -2.69
N LEU A 99 8.99 -19.35 -1.65
CA LEU A 99 8.72 -17.91 -1.69
C LEU A 99 9.75 -17.15 -2.53
N GLU A 100 11.00 -17.58 -2.50
CA GLU A 100 12.13 -16.99 -3.25
C GLU A 100 12.27 -17.53 -4.68
N ASN A 101 11.46 -18.51 -5.08
CA ASN A 101 11.53 -19.08 -6.43
C ASN A 101 10.82 -18.21 -7.47
N PRO A 102 11.54 -17.59 -8.44
CA PRO A 102 10.94 -16.75 -9.48
C PRO A 102 10.10 -17.51 -10.50
N GLU A 103 10.32 -18.83 -10.65
CA GLU A 103 9.59 -19.68 -11.61
C GLU A 103 8.15 -20.02 -11.15
N ILE A 104 7.85 -19.77 -9.88
CA ILE A 104 6.51 -19.94 -9.32
C ILE A 104 5.89 -18.58 -9.14
N ILE A 105 4.80 -18.29 -9.83
CA ILE A 105 4.10 -17.03 -9.75
C ILE A 105 3.15 -17.05 -8.53
N LYS A 106 3.30 -16.10 -7.65
CA LYS A 106 2.43 -15.89 -6.48
C LYS A 106 1.62 -14.61 -6.66
N ILE A 107 0.31 -14.73 -6.65
CA ILE A 107 -0.63 -13.62 -6.87
C ILE A 107 -1.20 -13.20 -5.54
N GLY A 108 -0.92 -11.97 -5.12
CA GLY A 108 -1.48 -11.39 -3.90
C GLY A 108 -1.97 -9.97 -4.11
N LEU A 109 -2.43 -9.36 -3.03
CA LEU A 109 -2.85 -7.96 -3.03
C LEU A 109 -2.11 -7.21 -1.94
N SER A 110 -1.45 -6.09 -2.28
CA SER A 110 -0.60 -5.32 -1.35
C SER A 110 0.57 -6.13 -0.78
N VAL A 111 1.17 -7.00 -1.59
CA VAL A 111 2.17 -7.99 -1.16
C VAL A 111 3.40 -7.40 -0.47
N HIS A 112 3.73 -6.14 -0.72
CA HIS A 112 4.84 -5.45 -0.05
C HIS A 112 4.63 -5.28 1.46
N ASP A 113 3.37 -5.12 1.89
CA ASP A 113 3.02 -5.06 3.31
C ASP A 113 3.26 -6.43 3.96
N ASP A 114 2.89 -7.52 3.28
CA ASP A 114 3.13 -8.90 3.72
C ASP A 114 4.63 -9.20 3.83
N PHE A 115 5.44 -8.79 2.85
CA PHE A 115 6.90 -8.96 2.92
C PHE A 115 7.49 -8.24 4.13
N SER A 116 7.01 -7.04 4.44
CA SER A 116 7.46 -6.26 5.57
C SER A 116 7.20 -6.97 6.90
N VAL A 117 6.05 -7.64 7.04
CA VAL A 117 5.73 -8.40 8.27
C VAL A 117 6.39 -9.78 8.30
N MET A 118 6.57 -10.45 7.15
CA MET A 118 7.30 -11.73 7.05
C MET A 118 8.79 -11.58 7.38
N ARG A 119 9.43 -10.48 6.98
CA ARG A 119 10.83 -10.17 7.34
C ARG A 119 11.07 -9.97 8.83
N ARG A 120 10.01 -9.83 9.64
CA ARG A 120 10.13 -9.87 11.10
C ARG A 120 10.32 -11.29 11.64
N ILE A 121 9.96 -12.31 10.85
CA ILE A 121 10.21 -13.73 11.16
C ILE A 121 11.55 -14.14 10.56
N LEU A 122 11.80 -13.76 9.31
CA LEU A 122 12.99 -14.11 8.54
C LEU A 122 13.53 -12.84 7.87
N PRO A 123 14.49 -12.11 8.50
CA PRO A 123 14.95 -10.79 8.03
C PRO A 123 15.58 -10.77 6.64
N ASP A 124 16.22 -11.85 6.23
CA ASP A 124 16.90 -12.03 4.94
C ASP A 124 16.01 -12.68 3.86
N LEU A 125 14.70 -12.77 4.09
CA LEU A 125 13.74 -13.28 3.10
C LEU A 125 13.69 -12.32 1.88
N ASP A 126 13.90 -12.88 0.68
CA ASP A 126 13.84 -12.18 -0.60
C ASP A 126 12.75 -12.75 -1.52
N PRO A 127 11.47 -12.40 -1.32
CA PRO A 127 10.36 -12.93 -2.10
C PRO A 127 10.49 -12.60 -3.58
N GLN A 128 10.36 -13.62 -4.44
CA GLN A 128 10.47 -13.52 -5.90
C GLN A 128 9.22 -14.09 -6.58
N GLY A 129 8.97 -13.66 -7.84
CA GLY A 129 7.84 -14.18 -8.64
C GLY A 129 6.46 -13.73 -8.13
N PHE A 130 6.37 -12.61 -7.43
CA PHE A 130 5.09 -12.08 -6.97
C PHE A 130 4.49 -11.07 -7.95
N ILE A 131 3.17 -11.12 -8.11
CA ILE A 131 2.37 -10.13 -8.83
C ILE A 131 1.41 -9.52 -7.83
N ASP A 132 1.49 -8.18 -7.67
CA ASP A 132 0.55 -7.41 -6.86
C ASP A 132 -0.67 -7.03 -7.69
N LEU A 133 -1.85 -7.49 -7.27
CA LEU A 133 -3.10 -7.15 -7.95
C LEU A 133 -3.44 -5.67 -7.91
N GLN A 134 -3.00 -4.91 -6.90
CA GLN A 134 -3.22 -3.46 -6.87
C GLN A 134 -2.57 -2.76 -8.06
N GLU A 135 -1.42 -3.26 -8.52
CA GLU A 135 -0.76 -2.74 -9.72
C GLU A 135 -1.34 -3.36 -10.99
N TYR A 136 -1.63 -4.67 -10.97
CA TYR A 136 -2.11 -5.39 -12.15
C TYR A 136 -3.48 -4.89 -12.64
N VAL A 137 -4.42 -4.60 -11.73
CA VAL A 137 -5.77 -4.15 -12.10
C VAL A 137 -5.80 -2.76 -12.75
N LYS A 138 -4.75 -1.97 -12.61
CA LYS A 138 -4.63 -0.66 -13.26
C LYS A 138 -4.61 -0.77 -14.80
N TYR A 139 -4.11 -1.86 -15.34
CA TYR A 139 -4.15 -2.15 -16.78
C TYR A 139 -5.59 -2.33 -17.31
N PHE A 140 -6.53 -2.59 -16.42
CA PHE A 140 -7.96 -2.73 -16.70
C PHE A 140 -8.76 -1.50 -16.25
N HIS A 141 -8.08 -0.37 -16.01
CA HIS A 141 -8.67 0.89 -15.57
C HIS A 141 -9.44 0.82 -14.24
N ILE A 142 -9.24 -0.22 -13.43
CA ILE A 142 -9.83 -0.37 -12.08
C ILE A 142 -9.03 0.50 -11.11
N ASN A 143 -9.73 1.44 -10.44
CA ASN A 143 -9.15 2.39 -9.51
C ASN A 143 -9.15 1.89 -8.06
N ASP A 144 -10.01 0.94 -7.72
CA ASP A 144 -10.11 0.40 -6.36
C ASP A 144 -8.90 -0.48 -6.02
N ILE A 145 -8.48 -0.41 -4.73
CA ILE A 145 -7.27 -1.06 -4.22
C ILE A 145 -7.55 -2.18 -3.21
N SER A 146 -8.81 -2.40 -2.82
CA SER A 146 -9.15 -3.47 -1.88
C SER A 146 -9.64 -4.72 -2.61
N LEU A 147 -9.23 -5.90 -2.15
CA LEU A 147 -9.63 -7.18 -2.74
C LEU A 147 -11.14 -7.30 -2.88
N GLN A 148 -11.90 -6.92 -1.84
CA GLN A 148 -13.37 -6.96 -1.84
C GLN A 148 -13.98 -6.13 -2.99
N LYS A 149 -13.48 -4.91 -3.22
CA LYS A 149 -14.00 -4.03 -4.26
C LYS A 149 -13.58 -4.47 -5.66
N ILE A 150 -12.31 -4.87 -5.83
CA ILE A 150 -11.81 -5.41 -7.10
C ILE A 150 -12.60 -6.66 -7.48
N TYR A 151 -12.83 -7.56 -6.53
CA TYR A 151 -13.61 -8.78 -6.74
C TYR A 151 -15.07 -8.46 -7.10
N ALA A 152 -15.67 -7.48 -6.41
CA ALA A 152 -17.03 -7.02 -6.69
C ALA A 152 -17.17 -6.39 -8.09
N ILE A 153 -16.19 -5.63 -8.53
CA ILE A 153 -16.16 -5.05 -9.88
C ILE A 153 -16.13 -6.14 -10.95
N VAL A 154 -15.28 -7.16 -10.76
CA VAL A 154 -15.04 -8.18 -11.79
C VAL A 154 -16.12 -9.26 -11.78
N PHE A 155 -16.57 -9.70 -10.63
CA PHE A 155 -17.48 -10.86 -10.49
C PHE A 155 -18.88 -10.51 -9.98
N GLN A 156 -19.15 -9.25 -9.63
CA GLN A 156 -20.41 -8.80 -9.04
C GLN A 156 -20.83 -9.60 -7.78
N GLN A 157 -19.82 -10.02 -7.02
CA GLN A 157 -19.94 -10.72 -5.75
C GLN A 157 -19.05 -10.07 -4.70
N LYS A 158 -19.43 -10.09 -3.42
CA LYS A 158 -18.61 -9.54 -2.34
C LYS A 158 -17.89 -10.62 -1.53
N ILE A 159 -16.68 -10.32 -1.11
CA ILE A 159 -15.95 -11.09 -0.10
C ILE A 159 -16.38 -10.58 1.28
N SER A 160 -16.76 -11.49 2.18
CA SER A 160 -17.11 -11.17 3.57
C SER A 160 -15.84 -10.74 4.34
N LYS A 161 -15.97 -9.76 5.24
CA LYS A 161 -14.86 -9.32 6.13
C LYS A 161 -15.04 -9.75 7.59
N ASN A 162 -15.95 -10.68 7.86
CA ASN A 162 -16.38 -11.01 9.21
C ASN A 162 -15.27 -11.62 10.09
N GLN A 163 -14.26 -12.27 9.50
CA GLN A 163 -13.19 -12.94 10.24
C GLN A 163 -11.89 -12.12 10.35
N ARG A 164 -11.77 -10.99 9.65
CA ARG A 164 -10.52 -10.19 9.59
C ARG A 164 -9.93 -9.82 10.95
N LEU A 165 -10.76 -9.57 11.95
CA LEU A 165 -10.31 -9.14 13.29
C LEU A 165 -10.34 -10.26 14.32
N THR A 166 -10.28 -11.52 13.90
CA THR A 166 -10.26 -12.69 14.79
C THR A 166 -8.85 -13.07 15.24
N ASN A 167 -8.75 -14.00 16.17
CA ASN A 167 -7.45 -14.45 16.69
C ASN A 167 -6.82 -15.52 15.79
N TRP A 168 -5.96 -15.10 14.88
CA TRP A 168 -5.22 -15.98 13.97
C TRP A 168 -4.13 -16.83 14.65
N GLU A 169 -3.78 -16.54 15.91
CA GLU A 169 -2.85 -17.32 16.73
C GLU A 169 -3.55 -18.38 17.61
N ALA A 170 -4.87 -18.55 17.49
CA ALA A 170 -5.62 -19.55 18.25
C ALA A 170 -5.05 -20.97 18.08
N PRO A 171 -5.21 -21.88 19.05
CA PRO A 171 -4.71 -23.25 18.95
C PRO A 171 -5.22 -24.01 17.71
N SER A 172 -6.47 -23.79 17.32
CA SER A 172 -7.11 -24.26 16.10
C SER A 172 -7.86 -23.13 15.41
N LEU A 173 -8.00 -23.22 14.09
CA LEU A 173 -8.84 -22.32 13.29
C LEU A 173 -10.25 -22.90 13.18
N THR A 174 -11.27 -22.07 13.36
CA THR A 174 -12.66 -22.44 13.08
C THR A 174 -12.86 -22.62 11.57
N ASP A 175 -13.90 -23.34 11.17
CA ASP A 175 -14.26 -23.50 9.76
C ASP A 175 -14.47 -22.16 9.06
N GLN A 176 -15.09 -21.21 9.75
CA GLN A 176 -15.32 -19.87 9.23
C GLN A 176 -14.01 -19.10 8.99
N GLN A 177 -13.01 -19.24 9.89
CA GLN A 177 -11.68 -18.67 9.69
C GLN A 177 -10.95 -19.33 8.52
N GLN A 178 -11.04 -20.68 8.40
CA GLN A 178 -10.43 -21.41 7.31
C GLN A 178 -10.99 -20.99 5.96
N ILE A 179 -12.33 -20.92 5.84
CA ILE A 179 -13.02 -20.48 4.61
C ILE A 179 -12.66 -19.05 4.28
N TYR A 180 -12.67 -18.13 5.25
CA TYR A 180 -12.33 -16.74 5.04
C TYR A 180 -10.88 -16.61 4.49
N ALA A 181 -9.92 -17.21 5.16
CA ALA A 181 -8.51 -17.17 4.75
C ALA A 181 -8.27 -17.81 3.38
N ALA A 182 -8.99 -18.91 3.07
CA ALA A 182 -8.92 -19.56 1.77
C ALA A 182 -9.48 -18.68 0.65
N ILE A 183 -10.58 -17.95 0.91
CA ILE A 183 -11.18 -17.02 -0.05
C ILE A 183 -10.19 -15.93 -0.44
N ASP A 184 -9.46 -15.34 0.50
CA ASP A 184 -8.58 -14.21 0.21
C ASP A 184 -7.45 -14.62 -0.78
N ALA A 185 -6.77 -15.74 -0.56
CA ALA A 185 -5.77 -16.25 -1.51
C ALA A 185 -6.39 -16.76 -2.81
N TRP A 186 -7.48 -17.52 -2.75
CA TRP A 186 -8.17 -18.05 -3.94
C TRP A 186 -8.73 -16.94 -4.82
N ALA A 187 -9.30 -15.90 -4.23
CA ALA A 187 -9.82 -14.76 -4.98
C ALA A 187 -8.73 -14.01 -5.75
N CYS A 188 -7.53 -13.89 -5.16
CA CYS A 188 -6.38 -13.30 -5.85
C CYS A 188 -6.03 -14.12 -7.11
N LEU A 189 -5.95 -15.44 -7.00
CA LEU A 189 -5.68 -16.31 -8.14
C LEU A 189 -6.78 -16.23 -9.20
N ARG A 190 -8.05 -16.30 -8.78
CA ARG A 190 -9.22 -16.25 -9.67
C ARG A 190 -9.28 -14.93 -10.43
N LEU A 191 -9.07 -13.79 -9.75
CA LEU A 191 -9.00 -12.48 -10.39
C LEU A 191 -7.91 -12.42 -11.46
N TYR A 192 -6.70 -12.83 -11.11
CA TYR A 192 -5.58 -12.83 -12.05
C TYR A 192 -5.87 -13.66 -13.29
N ARG A 193 -6.40 -14.90 -13.13
CA ARG A 193 -6.73 -15.77 -14.24
C ARG A 193 -7.79 -15.18 -15.15
N HIS A 194 -8.86 -14.65 -14.57
CA HIS A 194 -9.96 -14.07 -15.32
C HIS A 194 -9.54 -12.80 -16.08
N LEU A 195 -8.79 -11.91 -15.42
CA LEU A 195 -8.25 -10.71 -16.08
C LEU A 195 -7.26 -11.06 -17.19
N ARG A 196 -6.44 -12.11 -16.99
CA ARG A 196 -5.44 -12.55 -17.97
C ARG A 196 -6.06 -13.29 -19.16
N SER A 197 -7.18 -14.00 -19.00
CA SER A 197 -7.84 -14.77 -20.06
C SER A 197 -8.40 -13.84 -21.18
N GLY A 198 -8.59 -12.57 -20.88
CA GLY A 198 -9.25 -11.62 -21.79
C GLY A 198 -10.78 -11.67 -21.72
N GLU A 199 -11.35 -12.41 -20.77
CA GLU A 199 -12.81 -12.47 -20.56
C GLU A 199 -13.37 -11.20 -19.92
N TYR A 200 -12.54 -10.42 -19.24
CA TYR A 200 -12.96 -9.14 -18.65
C TYR A 200 -12.77 -7.99 -19.62
N HIS A 201 -13.85 -7.33 -19.97
CA HIS A 201 -13.89 -6.18 -20.87
C HIS A 201 -14.12 -4.89 -20.08
N PRO A 202 -13.11 -4.05 -19.86
CA PRO A 202 -13.27 -2.80 -19.09
C PRO A 202 -14.35 -1.87 -19.63
N ASP A 203 -14.50 -1.80 -20.96
CA ASP A 203 -15.49 -0.93 -21.64
C ASP A 203 -16.95 -1.37 -21.40
N GLU A 204 -17.18 -2.59 -20.98
CA GLU A 204 -18.49 -3.17 -20.67
C GLU A 204 -18.81 -3.15 -19.17
N SER A 205 -17.91 -2.65 -18.35
CA SER A 205 -18.11 -2.63 -16.90
C SER A 205 -19.27 -1.70 -16.52
N PRO A 206 -20.22 -2.16 -15.70
CA PRO A 206 -21.30 -1.31 -15.18
C PRO A 206 -20.82 -0.28 -14.13
N PHE A 207 -19.54 -0.29 -13.79
CA PHE A 207 -18.95 0.56 -12.76
C PHE A 207 -18.02 1.63 -13.35
N ILE A 208 -18.18 1.99 -14.64
CA ILE A 208 -17.48 3.11 -15.25
C ILE A 208 -18.01 4.41 -14.65
N VAL A 209 -17.10 5.23 -14.12
CA VAL A 209 -17.40 6.53 -13.50
C VAL A 209 -16.46 7.59 -14.04
N ASP A 210 -16.91 8.86 -13.99
CA ASP A 210 -16.02 10.00 -14.24
C ASP A 210 -15.03 10.14 -13.07
N ARG A 211 -13.75 10.43 -13.38
CA ARG A 211 -12.71 10.60 -12.35
C ARG A 211 -13.00 11.77 -11.41
N SER A 212 -13.80 12.76 -11.84
CA SER A 212 -14.25 13.86 -10.99
C SER A 212 -15.16 13.42 -9.84
N GLN A 213 -15.78 12.24 -9.93
CA GLN A 213 -16.62 11.67 -8.90
C GLN A 213 -15.80 11.00 -7.77
N LEU A 214 -14.50 10.80 -7.97
CA LEU A 214 -13.62 10.23 -6.96
C LEU A 214 -13.29 11.27 -5.89
N CYS A 215 -13.23 10.85 -4.65
CA CYS A 215 -12.88 11.71 -3.52
C CYS A 215 -11.35 11.77 -3.33
N PRO A 216 -10.66 12.89 -3.63
CA PRO A 216 -9.21 12.98 -3.50
C PRO A 216 -8.69 12.76 -2.07
N THR A 217 -9.48 13.16 -1.07
CA THR A 217 -9.12 13.03 0.35
C THR A 217 -9.38 11.63 0.93
N SER A 218 -9.98 10.74 0.12
CA SER A 218 -10.23 9.33 0.47
C SER A 218 -9.53 8.39 -0.51
N ASN A 219 -8.25 8.65 -0.81
CA ASN A 219 -7.42 7.85 -1.72
C ASN A 219 -8.07 7.65 -3.11
N ASN A 220 -8.72 8.68 -3.64
CA ASN A 220 -9.45 8.62 -4.91
C ASN A 220 -10.51 7.51 -4.98
N GLN A 221 -11.15 7.20 -3.88
CA GLN A 221 -12.24 6.21 -3.85
C GLN A 221 -13.56 6.83 -4.25
N LEU A 222 -14.42 6.04 -4.89
CA LEU A 222 -15.82 6.38 -5.09
C LEU A 222 -16.57 6.22 -3.76
N LEU A 223 -17.18 7.31 -3.28
CA LEU A 223 -18.00 7.31 -2.07
C LEU A 223 -19.47 7.16 -2.47
N GLY A 224 -20.21 6.32 -1.73
CA GLY A 224 -21.65 6.28 -1.84
C GLY A 224 -22.30 7.51 -1.17
N PRO A 225 -23.61 7.74 -1.38
CA PRO A 225 -24.30 8.95 -0.88
C PRO A 225 -24.13 9.20 0.62
N GLN A 226 -24.21 8.16 1.44
CA GLN A 226 -24.07 8.27 2.88
C GLN A 226 -22.61 8.53 3.31
N GLU A 227 -21.64 7.90 2.67
CA GLU A 227 -20.22 8.13 2.94
C GLU A 227 -19.81 9.54 2.47
N ALA A 228 -20.30 9.98 1.33
CA ALA A 228 -20.08 11.33 0.82
C ALA A 228 -20.64 12.40 1.77
N ALA A 229 -21.85 12.22 2.30
CA ALA A 229 -22.46 13.14 3.27
C ALA A 229 -21.64 13.22 4.55
N ARG A 230 -21.23 12.09 5.13
CA ARG A 230 -20.36 12.06 6.34
C ARG A 230 -19.00 12.70 6.09
N HIS A 231 -18.43 12.47 4.90
CA HIS A 231 -17.16 13.05 4.52
C HIS A 231 -17.27 14.57 4.38
N ALA A 232 -18.31 15.08 3.73
CA ALA A 232 -18.57 16.50 3.58
C ALA A 232 -18.77 17.20 4.96
N GLU A 233 -19.52 16.58 5.87
CA GLU A 233 -19.68 17.09 7.23
C GLU A 233 -18.35 17.13 8.00
N LYS A 234 -17.56 16.07 7.93
CA LYS A 234 -16.22 16.04 8.56
C LYS A 234 -15.31 17.13 8.03
N MET A 235 -15.33 17.39 6.72
CA MET A 235 -14.53 18.44 6.11
C MET A 235 -14.99 19.84 6.54
N ARG A 236 -16.32 20.06 6.64
CA ARG A 236 -16.87 21.32 7.15
C ARG A 236 -16.41 21.59 8.57
N LEU A 237 -16.56 20.62 9.48
CA LEU A 237 -16.12 20.75 10.87
C LEU A 237 -14.59 21.00 11.00
N ALA A 238 -13.79 20.36 10.15
CA ALA A 238 -12.35 20.59 10.13
C ALA A 238 -11.99 22.01 9.66
N LEU A 239 -12.71 22.54 8.68
CA LEU A 239 -12.53 23.90 8.18
C LEU A 239 -12.91 24.94 9.25
N GLU A 240 -14.08 24.79 9.87
CA GLU A 240 -14.54 25.64 10.97
C GLU A 240 -13.52 25.69 12.13
N LYS A 241 -12.97 24.52 12.49
CA LYS A 241 -11.92 24.45 13.53
C LYS A 241 -10.65 25.17 13.10
N GLN A 242 -10.25 25.06 11.84
CA GLN A 242 -9.07 25.77 11.32
C GLN A 242 -9.27 27.28 11.29
N GLU A 243 -10.47 27.76 10.92
CA GLU A 243 -10.82 29.17 10.94
C GLU A 243 -10.83 29.73 12.36
N GLN A 244 -11.39 28.99 13.34
CA GLN A 244 -11.33 29.36 14.75
C GLN A 244 -9.89 29.50 15.25
N GLN A 245 -9.02 28.52 14.93
CA GLN A 245 -7.61 28.59 15.32
C GLN A 245 -6.88 29.77 14.69
N ARG A 246 -7.19 30.10 13.42
CA ARG A 246 -6.63 31.29 12.76
C ARG A 246 -7.12 32.60 13.41
N ALA A 247 -8.40 32.67 13.76
CA ALA A 247 -8.97 33.82 14.43
C ALA A 247 -8.35 34.03 15.84
N GLU A 248 -8.19 32.95 16.61
CA GLU A 248 -7.52 33.01 17.91
C GLU A 248 -6.05 33.44 17.81
N ALA A 249 -5.33 32.89 16.80
CA ALA A 249 -3.95 33.26 16.56
C ALA A 249 -3.82 34.75 16.15
N ALA A 250 -4.73 35.25 15.30
CA ALA A 250 -4.78 36.64 14.90
C ALA A 250 -5.12 37.58 16.08
N ALA A 251 -6.06 37.16 16.94
CA ALA A 251 -6.41 37.94 18.17
C ALA A 251 -5.23 38.02 19.13
N LYS A 252 -4.50 36.92 19.37
CA LYS A 252 -3.29 36.91 20.19
C LYS A 252 -2.18 37.80 19.61
N ALA A 253 -1.96 37.75 18.30
CA ALA A 253 -0.98 38.60 17.63
C ALA A 253 -1.34 40.09 17.73
N ALA A 254 -2.63 40.44 17.63
CA ALA A 254 -3.12 41.80 17.78
C ALA A 254 -2.96 42.32 19.23
N GLU A 255 -3.16 41.46 20.23
CA GLU A 255 -2.95 41.83 21.66
C GLU A 255 -1.47 42.03 21.98
N GLU A 256 -0.58 41.17 21.46
CA GLU A 256 0.88 41.35 21.60
C GLU A 256 1.37 42.60 20.89
N ALA A 257 0.83 42.96 19.75
CA ALA A 257 1.16 44.19 19.04
C ALA A 257 0.74 45.44 19.86
N LYS A 258 -0.44 45.42 20.51
CA LYS A 258 -0.90 46.49 21.43
C LYS A 258 0.02 46.63 22.65
N LYS A 259 0.46 45.53 23.25
CA LYS A 259 1.39 45.55 24.40
C LYS A 259 2.79 46.07 24.04
N LYS A 260 3.24 45.94 22.79
CA LYS A 260 4.51 46.48 22.29
C LYS A 260 4.41 47.96 21.91
N GLY A 261 3.22 48.49 21.61
CA GLY A 261 2.99 49.89 21.27
C GLY A 261 2.93 50.85 22.47
N ASP A 262 2.72 50.33 23.69
CA ASP A 262 2.54 51.13 24.91
C ASP A 262 3.84 51.34 25.72
N ASN A 263 4.98 50.87 25.19
CA ASN A 263 6.28 50.94 25.87
C ASN A 263 7.32 51.75 25.07
N ASP A 264 6.97 52.99 24.65
CA ASP A 264 7.95 53.95 24.14
C ASP A 264 8.03 55.20 25.02
N PRO A 265 9.04 55.31 25.91
CA PRO A 265 9.24 56.50 26.69
C PRO A 265 9.97 57.59 25.87
N LYS A 266 9.29 58.72 25.71
CA LYS A 266 9.81 60.00 25.37
C LYS A 266 11.35 60.15 25.36
N LYS A 267 11.91 60.53 24.23
CA LYS A 267 13.14 61.33 24.16
C LYS A 267 13.05 62.47 23.15
N SER A 268 12.92 63.54 23.69
CA SER A 268 13.41 64.94 23.52
C SER A 268 14.20 65.30 22.27
N LYS A 269 13.73 66.40 21.71
CA LYS A 269 14.30 67.42 20.86
C LYS A 269 15.82 67.53 20.80
N SER A 270 16.39 67.66 19.60
CA SER A 270 17.33 68.79 19.24
C SER A 270 17.45 68.78 17.68
N ARG A 271 17.06 69.81 17.11
CA ARG A 271 17.60 70.93 16.33
C ARG A 271 18.89 70.61 15.55
N SER A 272 18.86 70.64 14.20
CA SER A 272 19.44 71.71 13.37
C SER A 272 19.48 71.35 11.90
N LYS A 273 18.90 72.21 11.16
CA LYS A 273 19.31 72.94 9.94
C LYS A 273 20.11 72.27 8.82
N ASN A 274 19.45 72.42 7.67
CA ASN A 274 20.03 72.89 6.39
C ASN A 274 20.78 71.87 5.48
N ARG A 275 20.34 71.56 4.28
CA ARG A 275 20.48 72.36 3.05
C ARG A 275 20.12 71.52 1.81
N SER A 276 19.22 72.10 1.05
CA SER A 276 18.94 71.98 -0.40
C SER A 276 19.99 71.39 -1.32
N ARG A 277 19.56 70.59 -2.31
CA ARG A 277 19.64 70.79 -3.77
C ARG A 277 19.37 69.48 -4.48
N SER A 278 18.28 69.35 -5.14
CA SER A 278 17.96 69.57 -6.54
C SER A 278 18.68 68.68 -7.55
N LYS A 279 17.79 68.12 -8.35
CA LYS A 279 17.86 67.82 -9.78
C LYS A 279 18.17 66.39 -10.17
N THR A 280 17.20 65.83 -10.73
CA THR A 280 16.71 65.64 -12.12
C THR A 280 17.23 64.40 -12.82
N THR A 281 16.25 63.61 -13.25
CA THR A 281 15.95 63.08 -14.59
C THR A 281 16.68 61.91 -15.18
N ARG A 282 15.78 61.06 -15.70
CA ARG A 282 15.80 60.29 -16.96
C ARG A 282 16.41 58.89 -16.89
N SER A 283 15.56 57.87 -17.01
CA SER A 283 14.96 57.29 -18.21
C SER A 283 15.88 56.37 -19.00
N ALA A 284 15.31 55.24 -19.27
CA ALA A 284 15.43 54.45 -20.52
C ALA A 284 16.26 53.16 -20.46
N SER A 285 15.55 52.10 -20.53
CA SER A 285 15.49 51.14 -21.64
C SER A 285 16.63 50.15 -21.86
N ALA A 286 16.25 48.94 -21.77
CA ALA A 286 16.34 47.87 -22.78
C ALA A 286 17.69 47.20 -23.09
N LYS A 287 17.56 45.93 -23.15
CA LYS A 287 18.09 44.93 -24.11
C LYS A 287 19.14 43.97 -23.62
N ASP A 288 18.71 42.72 -23.67
CA ASP A 288 19.32 41.53 -24.29
C ASP A 288 20.82 41.27 -24.09
N ALA A 289 21.12 40.06 -23.63
CA ALA A 289 21.80 39.05 -24.45
C ALA A 289 22.21 37.80 -23.60
N GLN A 290 21.83 36.71 -24.14
CA GLN A 290 22.39 35.34 -24.07
C GLN A 290 23.88 35.23 -23.64
N SER A 291 24.20 34.21 -22.83
CA SER A 291 25.14 33.15 -23.28
C SER A 291 25.41 32.17 -22.13
N THR A 292 25.11 30.91 -22.35
CA THR A 292 26.00 29.72 -22.35
C THR A 292 27.09 29.61 -21.27
N GLY A 293 27.08 28.51 -20.54
CA GLY A 293 28.26 28.07 -19.81
C GLY A 293 28.01 26.92 -18.83
N ALA A 294 28.05 25.71 -19.30
CA ALA A 294 28.40 24.58 -18.44
C ALA A 294 29.93 24.63 -18.13
N PRO A 295 30.35 24.18 -16.98
CA PRO A 295 31.46 23.25 -17.02
C PRO A 295 31.47 22.09 -16.01
N LYS A 296 31.81 20.95 -16.57
CA LYS A 296 32.95 20.07 -16.23
C LYS A 296 32.96 19.38 -14.84
N SER A 297 32.84 18.10 -14.99
CA SER A 297 33.39 16.97 -14.25
C SER A 297 34.75 17.22 -13.57
N LYS A 298 34.94 16.69 -12.37
CA LYS A 298 36.23 16.23 -11.89
C LYS A 298 36.12 14.85 -11.23
N SER A 299 36.59 13.88 -11.96
CA SER A 299 37.04 12.58 -11.52
C SER A 299 38.26 12.72 -10.58
N LYS A 300 38.33 11.89 -9.56
CA LYS A 300 39.62 11.44 -9.01
C LYS A 300 39.53 9.97 -8.62
N SER A 301 40.26 9.21 -9.42
CA SER A 301 40.67 7.84 -9.21
C SER A 301 41.83 7.77 -8.19
N ARG A 302 41.94 6.65 -7.53
CA ARG A 302 43.15 5.86 -7.14
C ARG A 302 42.86 5.11 -5.85
N SER A 303 43.28 3.87 -5.60
CA SER A 303 44.12 2.90 -6.26
C SER A 303 44.09 1.59 -5.47
N LYS A 304 44.09 0.49 -6.18
CA LYS A 304 44.78 -0.81 -6.00
C LYS A 304 45.46 -1.14 -4.66
N SER A 305 45.16 -2.34 -4.13
CA SER A 305 46.14 -3.40 -3.84
C SER A 305 45.35 -4.65 -3.38
N ARG A 306 45.45 -5.73 -3.95
CA ARG A 306 46.44 -6.76 -4.27
C ARG A 306 46.08 -8.05 -3.52
N ALA A 307 45.82 -9.04 -4.33
CA ALA A 307 45.54 -10.42 -4.04
C ALA A 307 46.63 -11.11 -3.18
N LYS A 308 46.19 -12.10 -2.39
CA LYS A 308 47.01 -13.29 -2.14
C LYS A 308 46.13 -14.55 -2.16
N HIS A 309 46.45 -15.34 -3.16
CA HIS A 309 46.19 -16.77 -3.27
C HIS A 309 46.65 -17.55 -2.05
N LYS A 310 45.92 -18.52 -1.61
CA LYS A 310 46.45 -19.82 -1.15
C LYS A 310 45.45 -20.92 -1.49
N LYS A 311 45.91 -21.86 -2.27
CA LYS A 311 45.35 -23.13 -2.68
C LYS A 311 45.71 -24.23 -1.65
N PRO A 312 45.25 -25.45 -1.81
CA PRO A 312 44.66 -26.30 -0.75
C PRO A 312 45.64 -27.39 -0.23
N LYS A 313 45.25 -28.05 0.83
CA LYS A 313 45.82 -29.37 1.17
C LYS A 313 44.69 -30.39 1.31
N GLU A 314 44.74 -31.34 0.40
CA GLU A 314 44.21 -32.70 0.61
C GLU A 314 44.95 -33.34 1.78
N GLU A 315 44.22 -34.08 2.59
CA GLU A 315 44.72 -35.30 3.22
C GLU A 315 43.59 -36.27 3.48
N THR A 316 43.81 -37.44 2.97
CA THR A 316 43.05 -38.69 2.94
C THR A 316 43.16 -39.49 4.24
N LYS A 317 42.20 -40.44 4.40
CA LYS A 317 42.16 -41.68 5.22
C LYS A 317 41.83 -41.47 6.72
N SER A 318 40.85 -42.10 7.23
CA SER A 318 40.44 -43.53 7.26
C SER A 318 38.91 -43.63 7.47
#